data_654a575a753ef083b2ab9c18e6b665f3
#
_entry.id   654a575a753ef083b2ab9c18e6b665f3
#
_cell.length_a   1.000
_cell.length_b   1.000
_cell.length_c   1.000
_cell.angle_alpha   90.00
_cell.angle_beta   90.00
_cell.angle_gamma   90.00
#
_symmetry.space_group_name_H-M   'P 1'
#
loop_
_entity.id
_entity.type
_entity.pdbx_description
1 polymer ?
#
loop_
_entity_poly.entity_id
_entity_poly.type
_entity_poly.pdbx_seq_one_letter_code
_entity_poly.pdbx_strand_id
1 'polypeptide(L)'
;MTDPPYRTTSRGNCLGGGMFKKKINLKGQVFTYNNTDCSEYAPEFYRVLKDGSHCYVMTNHVNLVNILNVFIESGFHFIKSLIWDKQNKIVGTYYMSQFEYILFFRKGRGVKINHCGTSDILSVQNKKTKDENGKNYHDTEKPVELMKILIDNSSKEYDIVLDPFMGIGSTGIACKELNRYFIGIEIDQTYFKIAKQRMA
;
A
#
# COMPACT_ATOMS: atom_id res chain seq x y z
N MET A 1 -3.06 7.38 2.53
CA MET A 1 -2.05 6.40 2.05
C MET A 1 -2.63 5.02 2.25
N THR A 2 -2.57 4.11 1.27
CA THR A 2 -3.20 2.81 1.47
C THR A 2 -2.68 1.73 0.53
N ASP A 3 -2.64 0.48 1.01
CA ASP A 3 -2.39 -0.75 0.26
C ASP A 3 -3.63 -1.66 0.40
N PRO A 4 -4.71 -1.36 -0.33
CA PRO A 4 -5.96 -2.07 -0.16
C PRO A 4 -5.83 -3.53 -0.59
N PRO A 5 -6.67 -4.43 -0.06
CA PRO A 5 -6.72 -5.80 -0.52
C PRO A 5 -7.15 -5.85 -1.99
N TYR A 6 -6.41 -6.53 -2.81
CA TYR A 6 -6.72 -6.75 -4.23
C TYR A 6 -6.42 -8.18 -4.64
N ARG A 7 -7.04 -8.62 -5.73
CA ARG A 7 -6.83 -9.96 -6.25
C ARG A 7 -5.38 -10.12 -6.70
N THR A 8 -4.73 -11.15 -6.18
CA THR A 8 -3.39 -11.54 -6.61
C THR A 8 -3.49 -12.67 -7.63
N THR A 9 -2.70 -12.60 -8.71
CA THR A 9 -2.60 -13.69 -9.64
C THR A 9 -1.70 -14.79 -9.08
N SER A 10 -2.28 -15.76 -8.40
CA SER A 10 -1.60 -17.03 -8.19
C SER A 10 -2.06 -18.00 -9.27
N ARG A 11 -1.28 -18.18 -10.32
CA ARG A 11 -1.46 -19.33 -11.21
C ARG A 11 -0.98 -20.57 -10.47
N GLY A 12 -1.90 -21.43 -10.08
CA GLY A 12 -1.60 -22.73 -9.49
C GLY A 12 -0.93 -23.63 -10.50
N ASN A 13 0.37 -23.65 -10.61
CA ASN A 13 1.24 -24.68 -11.18
C ASN A 13 2.68 -24.19 -11.37
N CYS A 14 3.16 -23.25 -10.58
CA CYS A 14 4.61 -23.02 -10.52
C CYS A 14 5.25 -24.08 -9.63
N LEU A 15 5.84 -25.08 -10.25
CA LEU A 15 6.76 -26.05 -9.65
C LEU A 15 8.05 -25.34 -9.19
N GLY A 16 8.00 -24.54 -8.18
CA GLY A 16 9.20 -23.91 -7.65
C GLY A 16 8.91 -22.65 -6.85
N GLY A 17 9.20 -22.66 -5.57
CA GLY A 17 9.24 -21.46 -4.76
C GLY A 17 8.29 -21.44 -3.58
N GLY A 18 8.84 -21.65 -2.42
CA GLY A 18 8.26 -21.97 -1.12
C GLY A 18 7.18 -21.10 -0.52
N MET A 19 6.89 -19.89 -0.98
CA MET A 19 6.05 -18.96 -0.22
C MET A 19 4.53 -19.20 -0.38
N PHE A 20 4.08 -19.71 -1.51
CA PHE A 20 2.65 -19.85 -1.83
C PHE A 20 2.07 -21.26 -1.68
N LYS A 21 2.89 -22.27 -1.40
CA LYS A 21 2.45 -23.67 -1.34
C LYS A 21 1.46 -24.00 -0.20
N LYS A 22 1.31 -23.18 0.83
CA LYS A 22 0.51 -23.51 2.03
C LYS A 22 -0.80 -22.73 2.19
N LYS A 23 -1.09 -21.69 1.40
CA LYS A 23 -2.23 -20.78 1.65
C LYS A 23 -3.10 -20.43 0.45
N ILE A 24 -2.97 -21.10 -0.68
CA ILE A 24 -3.82 -20.78 -1.82
C ILE A 24 -5.12 -21.57 -1.69
N ASN A 25 -6.15 -20.92 -1.20
CA ASN A 25 -7.50 -21.35 -1.50
C ASN A 25 -7.69 -21.24 -3.01
N LEU A 26 -8.39 -22.22 -3.62
CA LEU A 26 -8.59 -22.41 -5.07
C LEU A 26 -9.13 -21.19 -5.86
N LYS A 27 -9.30 -20.02 -5.20
CA LYS A 27 -9.82 -18.77 -5.77
C LYS A 27 -8.80 -17.61 -5.82
N GLY A 28 -7.50 -17.85 -5.60
CA GLY A 28 -6.48 -16.79 -5.66
C GLY A 28 -6.50 -15.81 -4.47
N GLN A 29 -7.10 -16.20 -3.35
CA GLN A 29 -7.16 -15.39 -2.13
C GLN A 29 -5.94 -15.67 -1.26
N VAL A 30 -5.11 -14.66 -1.03
CA VAL A 30 -3.96 -14.71 -0.10
C VAL A 30 -4.41 -14.43 1.33
N PHE A 31 -5.46 -13.63 1.50
CA PHE A 31 -6.02 -13.22 2.78
C PHE A 31 -7.51 -13.56 2.89
N THR A 32 -7.99 -13.71 4.11
CA THR A 32 -9.40 -14.04 4.41
C THR A 32 -10.36 -12.92 3.96
N TYR A 33 -9.89 -11.68 3.91
CA TYR A 33 -10.69 -10.47 3.66
C TYR A 33 -10.44 -9.80 2.29
N ASN A 34 -10.00 -10.55 1.28
CA ASN A 34 -9.67 -10.01 -0.05
C ASN A 34 -10.88 -9.77 -0.97
N ASN A 35 -12.09 -9.76 -0.46
CA ASN A 35 -13.30 -9.65 -1.26
C ASN A 35 -13.88 -8.23 -1.36
N THR A 36 -13.23 -7.25 -0.73
CA THR A 36 -13.70 -5.85 -0.80
C THR A 36 -13.36 -5.27 -2.16
N ASP A 37 -14.39 -4.84 -2.89
CA ASP A 37 -14.21 -4.16 -4.17
C ASP A 37 -13.80 -2.70 -3.96
N CYS A 38 -12.99 -2.16 -4.88
CA CYS A 38 -12.54 -0.78 -4.74
C CYS A 38 -13.67 0.25 -4.85
N SER A 39 -14.79 -0.09 -5.47
CA SER A 39 -16.00 0.74 -5.49
C SER A 39 -16.65 0.94 -4.13
N GLU A 40 -16.37 0.06 -3.16
CA GLU A 40 -16.89 0.18 -1.81
C GLU A 40 -16.12 1.20 -0.96
N TYR A 41 -14.81 1.33 -1.17
CA TYR A 41 -13.98 2.19 -0.32
C TYR A 41 -13.51 3.49 -0.99
N ALA A 42 -13.40 3.56 -2.30
CA ALA A 42 -12.90 4.76 -2.98
C ALA A 42 -13.79 6.00 -2.74
N PRO A 43 -15.14 5.91 -2.79
CA PRO A 43 -16.01 7.03 -2.45
C PRO A 43 -15.84 7.49 -0.99
N GLU A 44 -15.63 6.54 -0.06
CA GLU A 44 -15.42 6.86 1.36
C GLU A 44 -14.07 7.57 1.58
N PHE A 45 -13.02 7.18 0.86
CA PHE A 45 -11.75 7.90 0.88
C PHE A 45 -11.93 9.34 0.38
N TYR A 46 -12.68 9.50 -0.72
CA TYR A 46 -12.99 10.84 -1.22
C TYR A 46 -13.78 11.65 -0.18
N ARG A 47 -14.77 11.04 0.46
CA ARG A 47 -15.62 11.71 1.45
C ARG A 47 -14.82 12.26 2.63
N VAL A 48 -13.89 11.45 3.21
CA VAL A 48 -13.18 11.80 4.44
C VAL A 48 -11.95 12.69 4.22
N LEU A 49 -11.37 12.69 3.02
CA LEU A 49 -10.22 13.53 2.73
C LEU A 49 -10.62 15.02 2.65
N LYS A 50 -9.76 15.89 3.13
CA LYS A 50 -9.89 17.35 2.98
C LYS A 50 -9.60 17.75 1.52
N ASP A 51 -10.17 18.87 1.08
CA ASP A 51 -9.80 19.48 -0.19
C ASP A 51 -8.30 19.82 -0.23
N GLY A 52 -7.65 19.59 -1.37
CA GLY A 52 -6.21 19.73 -1.53
C GLY A 52 -5.38 18.56 -1.00
N SER A 53 -5.98 17.54 -0.38
CA SER A 53 -5.24 16.37 0.12
C SER A 53 -4.82 15.43 -1.00
N HIS A 54 -3.68 14.77 -0.78
CA HIS A 54 -3.15 13.72 -1.64
C HIS A 54 -3.63 12.33 -1.18
N CYS A 55 -3.79 11.42 -2.16
CA CYS A 55 -4.12 10.03 -1.92
C CYS A 55 -3.18 9.12 -2.72
N TYR A 56 -2.52 8.20 -2.04
CA TYR A 56 -1.65 7.19 -2.64
C TYR A 56 -2.28 5.82 -2.49
N VAL A 57 -2.43 5.09 -3.59
CA VAL A 57 -3.03 3.75 -3.62
C VAL A 57 -2.05 2.79 -4.26
N MET A 58 -1.59 1.82 -3.51
CA MET A 58 -0.69 0.78 -4.01
C MET A 58 -1.49 -0.26 -4.78
N THR A 59 -0.92 -0.76 -5.88
CA THR A 59 -1.57 -1.78 -6.69
C THR A 59 -0.58 -2.52 -7.59
N ASN A 60 -1.05 -3.63 -8.18
CA ASN A 60 -0.33 -4.39 -9.20
C ASN A 60 -0.91 -4.13 -10.59
N HIS A 61 -0.24 -4.67 -11.63
CA HIS A 61 -0.65 -4.49 -13.03
C HIS A 61 -2.05 -5.04 -13.36
N VAL A 62 -2.54 -6.06 -12.60
CA VAL A 62 -3.85 -6.69 -12.87
C VAL A 62 -5.00 -5.79 -12.44
N ASN A 63 -4.82 -5.09 -11.33
CA ASN A 63 -5.87 -4.26 -10.72
C ASN A 63 -5.74 -2.77 -11.11
N LEU A 64 -4.65 -2.40 -11.80
CA LEU A 64 -4.29 -1.02 -12.14
C LEU A 64 -5.44 -0.24 -12.78
N VAL A 65 -6.00 -0.78 -13.86
CA VAL A 65 -7.04 -0.09 -14.65
C VAL A 65 -8.33 0.06 -13.86
N ASN A 66 -8.73 -1.01 -13.15
CA ASN A 66 -9.96 -0.97 -12.35
C ASN A 66 -9.86 0.06 -11.22
N ILE A 67 -8.78 0.03 -10.44
CA ILE A 67 -8.59 0.99 -9.33
C ILE A 67 -8.50 2.43 -9.87
N LEU A 68 -7.77 2.64 -10.97
CA LEU A 68 -7.65 3.96 -11.59
C LEU A 68 -9.03 4.53 -11.97
N ASN A 69 -9.86 3.75 -12.67
CA ASN A 69 -11.17 4.18 -13.11
C ASN A 69 -12.11 4.48 -11.93
N VAL A 70 -12.18 3.56 -10.95
CA VAL A 70 -13.07 3.72 -9.80
C VAL A 70 -12.69 4.94 -8.96
N PHE A 71 -11.40 5.22 -8.78
CA PHE A 71 -10.98 6.42 -8.05
C PHE A 71 -11.32 7.71 -8.82
N ILE A 72 -11.14 7.73 -10.14
CA ILE A 72 -11.54 8.88 -10.97
C ILE A 72 -13.05 9.08 -10.89
N GLU A 73 -13.86 8.03 -11.04
CA GLU A 73 -15.32 8.05 -10.93
C GLU A 73 -15.79 8.51 -9.54
N SER A 74 -15.01 8.21 -8.50
CA SER A 74 -15.27 8.69 -7.13
C SER A 74 -14.94 10.17 -6.92
N GLY A 75 -14.43 10.87 -7.94
CA GLY A 75 -14.15 12.31 -7.91
C GLY A 75 -12.67 12.69 -7.72
N PHE A 76 -11.77 11.72 -7.55
CA PHE A 76 -10.35 12.01 -7.46
C PHE A 76 -9.77 12.46 -8.79
N HIS A 77 -8.83 13.39 -8.74
CA HIS A 77 -7.98 13.72 -9.88
C HIS A 77 -6.74 12.84 -9.87
N PHE A 78 -6.55 12.04 -10.90
CA PHE A 78 -5.33 11.30 -11.11
C PHE A 78 -4.19 12.24 -11.49
N ILE A 79 -3.06 12.15 -10.81
CA ILE A 79 -1.87 12.97 -11.07
C ILE A 79 -0.85 12.16 -11.87
N LYS A 80 -0.44 11.01 -11.33
CA LYS A 80 0.64 10.21 -11.91
C LYS A 80 0.66 8.80 -11.29
N SER A 81 1.21 7.83 -12.01
CA SER A 81 1.67 6.57 -11.45
C SER A 81 3.13 6.71 -11.01
N LEU A 82 3.42 6.41 -9.75
CA LEU A 82 4.76 6.22 -9.26
C LEU A 82 5.11 4.72 -9.31
N ILE A 83 6.39 4.42 -9.38
CA ILE A 83 6.92 3.06 -9.38
C ILE A 83 7.68 2.82 -8.09
N TRP A 84 7.27 1.83 -7.31
CA TRP A 84 8.13 1.31 -6.25
C TRP A 84 8.98 0.17 -6.79
N ASP A 85 10.25 0.46 -7.08
CA ASP A 85 11.26 -0.54 -7.43
C ASP A 85 11.74 -1.23 -6.15
N LYS A 86 11.43 -2.52 -6.04
CA LYS A 86 11.75 -3.37 -4.87
C LYS A 86 13.21 -3.80 -4.79
N GLN A 87 13.99 -3.50 -5.84
CA GLN A 87 15.39 -3.91 -5.99
C GLN A 87 15.62 -5.44 -5.94
N ASN A 88 14.56 -6.23 -6.03
CA ASN A 88 14.61 -7.67 -6.13
C ASN A 88 13.58 -8.19 -7.14
N LYS A 89 13.94 -9.24 -7.85
CA LYS A 89 13.10 -9.84 -8.89
C LYS A 89 12.32 -11.02 -8.32
N ILE A 90 11.04 -11.08 -8.65
CA ILE A 90 10.16 -12.21 -8.31
C ILE A 90 9.87 -12.98 -9.60
N VAL A 91 9.97 -14.30 -9.54
CA VAL A 91 9.77 -15.19 -10.69
C VAL A 91 8.40 -14.95 -11.34
N GLY A 92 8.40 -14.76 -12.66
CA GLY A 92 7.22 -14.60 -13.50
C GLY A 92 7.29 -15.51 -14.72
N THR A 93 6.16 -15.78 -15.36
CA THR A 93 6.07 -16.59 -16.58
C THR A 93 6.70 -15.91 -17.80
N TYR A 94 6.66 -14.59 -17.85
CA TYR A 94 7.23 -13.77 -18.93
C TYR A 94 8.35 -12.90 -18.38
N TYR A 95 8.03 -11.67 -17.97
CA TYR A 95 9.00 -10.80 -17.32
C TYR A 95 9.00 -11.05 -15.80
N MET A 96 10.17 -10.99 -15.19
CA MET A 96 10.30 -11.06 -13.74
C MET A 96 9.74 -9.77 -13.12
N SER A 97 8.86 -9.91 -12.14
CA SER A 97 8.25 -8.76 -11.46
C SER A 97 9.22 -8.14 -10.47
N GLN A 98 9.53 -6.85 -10.64
CA GLN A 98 10.47 -6.13 -9.78
C GLN A 98 9.82 -4.92 -9.08
N PHE A 99 8.67 -4.45 -9.55
CA PHE A 99 8.05 -3.23 -9.05
C PHE A 99 6.55 -3.41 -8.74
N GLU A 100 6.03 -2.46 -8.00
CA GLU A 100 4.59 -2.20 -7.82
C GLU A 100 4.25 -0.77 -8.21
N TYR A 101 3.01 -0.54 -8.63
CA TYR A 101 2.48 0.80 -8.90
C TYR A 101 2.02 1.46 -7.61
N ILE A 102 2.21 2.78 -7.54
CA ILE A 102 1.60 3.65 -6.55
C ILE A 102 0.83 4.71 -7.31
N LEU A 103 -0.48 4.60 -7.35
CA LEU A 103 -1.34 5.58 -8.00
C LEU A 103 -1.44 6.80 -7.12
N PHE A 104 -1.07 7.96 -7.66
CA PHE A 104 -1.06 9.23 -6.98
C PHE A 104 -2.24 10.07 -7.43
N PHE A 105 -3.13 10.36 -6.50
CA PHE A 105 -4.33 11.17 -6.71
C PHE A 105 -4.34 12.38 -5.78
N ARG A 106 -5.23 13.33 -6.09
CA ARG A 106 -5.60 14.43 -5.22
C ARG A 106 -7.12 14.60 -5.15
N LYS A 107 -7.59 15.19 -4.06
CA LYS A 107 -8.95 15.69 -3.94
C LYS A 107 -8.97 17.20 -4.19
N GLY A 108 -9.89 17.66 -5.04
CA GLY A 108 -10.16 19.08 -5.29
C GLY A 108 -8.94 19.86 -5.81
N ARG A 109 -8.64 21.01 -5.18
CA ARG A 109 -7.59 21.93 -5.63
C ARG A 109 -6.22 21.27 -5.63
N GLY A 110 -5.40 21.57 -6.66
CA GLY A 110 -4.04 21.09 -6.76
C GLY A 110 -3.11 21.72 -5.71
N VAL A 111 -2.48 20.86 -4.92
CA VAL A 111 -1.41 21.23 -3.99
C VAL A 111 -0.13 20.55 -4.46
N LYS A 112 1.00 21.27 -4.41
CA LYS A 112 2.30 20.70 -4.76
C LYS A 112 2.78 19.77 -3.65
N ILE A 113 3.58 18.76 -4.02
CA ILE A 113 4.34 17.99 -3.04
C ILE A 113 5.44 18.84 -2.43
N ASN A 114 5.89 18.51 -1.22
CA ASN A 114 6.90 19.29 -0.50
C ASN A 114 8.28 19.26 -1.20
N HIS A 115 8.66 18.12 -1.76
CA HIS A 115 9.95 17.90 -2.41
C HIS A 115 9.76 17.63 -3.90
N CYS A 116 9.51 18.65 -4.70
CA CYS A 116 9.21 18.56 -6.14
C CYS A 116 10.32 17.91 -7.00
N GLY A 117 11.51 17.71 -6.45
CA GLY A 117 12.62 16.97 -7.10
C GLY A 117 12.60 15.48 -6.85
N THR A 118 11.66 14.93 -6.07
CA THR A 118 11.56 13.50 -5.80
C THR A 118 11.23 12.75 -7.11
N SER A 119 12.02 11.69 -7.39
CA SER A 119 11.78 10.82 -8.55
C SER A 119 10.43 10.12 -8.45
N ASP A 120 9.81 9.85 -9.58
CA ASP A 120 8.62 8.97 -9.67
C ASP A 120 8.98 7.47 -9.64
N ILE A 121 10.28 7.13 -9.65
CA ILE A 121 10.79 5.78 -9.37
C ILE A 121 11.42 5.81 -7.99
N LEU A 122 10.79 5.11 -7.04
CA LEU A 122 11.21 5.01 -5.65
C LEU A 122 11.93 3.67 -5.43
N SER A 123 13.25 3.69 -5.43
CA SER A 123 14.07 2.49 -5.23
C SER A 123 14.27 2.23 -3.74
N VAL A 124 13.39 1.42 -3.16
CA VAL A 124 13.42 1.03 -1.75
C VAL A 124 13.38 -0.48 -1.63
N GLN A 125 14.38 -1.06 -0.97
CA GLN A 125 14.46 -2.50 -0.81
C GLN A 125 13.26 -3.08 -0.06
N ASN A 126 12.68 -4.17 -0.59
CA ASN A 126 11.53 -4.85 0.01
C ASN A 126 11.94 -5.68 1.24
N LYS A 127 12.37 -5.01 2.32
CA LYS A 127 12.68 -5.65 3.60
C LYS A 127 11.40 -5.90 4.38
N LYS A 128 11.29 -7.10 4.98
CA LYS A 128 10.19 -7.51 5.85
C LYS A 128 10.63 -7.55 7.29
N THR A 129 9.76 -7.16 8.20
CA THR A 129 9.97 -7.33 9.64
C THR A 129 9.76 -8.80 10.01
N LYS A 130 10.67 -9.33 10.81
CA LYS A 130 10.65 -10.73 11.23
C LYS A 130 10.40 -10.83 12.73
N ASP A 131 9.78 -11.94 13.13
CA ASP A 131 9.64 -12.33 14.53
C ASP A 131 10.96 -12.93 15.09
N GLU A 132 10.95 -13.30 16.37
CA GLU A 132 12.08 -13.92 17.08
C GLU A 132 12.57 -15.22 16.40
N ASN A 133 11.70 -15.88 15.65
CA ASN A 133 12.01 -17.13 14.93
C ASN A 133 12.45 -16.88 13.48
N GLY A 134 12.64 -15.63 13.09
CA GLY A 134 13.04 -15.24 11.73
C GLY A 134 11.94 -15.33 10.68
N LYS A 135 10.66 -15.52 11.08
CA LYS A 135 9.51 -15.57 10.18
C LYS A 135 8.95 -14.15 9.98
N ASN A 136 8.54 -13.83 8.74
CA ASN A 136 7.90 -12.56 8.47
C ASN A 136 6.60 -12.41 9.26
N TYR A 137 6.40 -11.26 9.93
CA TYR A 137 5.12 -10.92 10.54
C TYR A 137 4.00 -10.81 9.52
N HIS A 138 4.32 -10.26 8.34
CA HIS A 138 3.36 -10.06 7.27
C HIS A 138 4.03 -10.21 5.90
N ASP A 139 3.44 -11.05 5.03
CA ASP A 139 4.06 -11.39 3.73
C ASP A 139 4.05 -10.22 2.73
N THR A 140 3.07 -9.31 2.85
CA THR A 140 2.92 -8.14 1.97
C THR A 140 3.21 -6.81 2.66
N GLU A 141 3.91 -6.82 3.81
CA GLU A 141 4.34 -5.60 4.48
C GLU A 141 5.06 -4.65 3.50
N LYS A 142 4.75 -3.37 3.59
CA LYS A 142 5.47 -2.32 2.84
C LYS A 142 6.60 -1.75 3.70
N PRO A 143 7.75 -1.41 3.11
CA PRO A 143 8.86 -0.81 3.86
C PRO A 143 8.48 0.54 4.48
N VAL A 144 8.86 0.76 5.74
CA VAL A 144 8.65 2.04 6.45
C VAL A 144 9.28 3.20 5.67
N GLU A 145 10.48 3.01 5.11
CA GLU A 145 11.18 4.03 4.31
C GLU A 145 10.38 4.48 3.08
N LEU A 146 9.67 3.55 2.41
CA LEU A 146 8.79 3.92 1.30
C LEU A 146 7.64 4.80 1.79
N MET A 147 7.02 4.44 2.92
CA MET A 147 5.94 5.24 3.51
C MET A 147 6.43 6.63 3.90
N LYS A 148 7.63 6.74 4.47
CA LYS A 148 8.24 8.04 4.85
C LYS A 148 8.36 8.98 3.65
N ILE A 149 8.87 8.50 2.52
CA ILE A 149 9.02 9.32 1.30
C ILE A 149 7.66 9.89 0.86
N LEU A 150 6.62 9.08 0.84
CA LEU A 150 5.29 9.49 0.38
C LEU A 150 4.60 10.44 1.38
N ILE A 151 4.72 10.16 2.68
CA ILE A 151 4.15 10.97 3.75
C ILE A 151 4.83 12.33 3.81
N ASP A 152 6.15 12.36 3.78
CA ASP A 152 6.92 13.60 3.85
C ASP A 152 6.66 14.52 2.65
N ASN A 153 6.47 13.93 1.46
CA ASN A 153 6.09 14.70 0.27
C ASN A 153 4.68 15.30 0.32
N SER A 154 3.77 14.75 1.12
CA SER A 154 2.35 15.11 1.05
C SER A 154 1.73 15.59 2.36
N SER A 155 2.54 15.76 3.39
CA SER A 155 2.09 16.24 4.70
C SER A 155 3.16 17.09 5.38
N LYS A 156 2.74 17.86 6.39
CA LYS A 156 3.59 18.59 7.32
C LYS A 156 3.54 17.94 8.70
N GLU A 157 4.43 18.34 9.58
CA GLU A 157 4.35 17.93 10.99
C GLU A 157 2.95 18.23 11.56
N TYR A 158 2.45 17.29 12.36
CA TYR A 158 1.13 17.33 12.99
C TYR A 158 -0.07 17.22 12.04
N ASP A 159 0.12 17.02 10.74
CA ASP A 159 -0.95 16.62 9.85
C ASP A 159 -1.43 15.20 10.17
N ILE A 160 -2.70 14.93 9.85
CA ILE A 160 -3.29 13.60 10.03
C ILE A 160 -3.10 12.77 8.76
N VAL A 161 -2.50 11.60 8.91
CA VAL A 161 -2.38 10.59 7.84
C VAL A 161 -3.33 9.43 8.15
N LEU A 162 -4.15 9.08 7.16
CA LEU A 162 -5.08 7.94 7.25
C LEU A 162 -4.56 6.76 6.42
N ASP A 163 -4.57 5.57 7.01
CA ASP A 163 -4.39 4.29 6.32
C ASP A 163 -5.51 3.32 6.70
N PRO A 164 -6.53 3.15 5.85
CA PRO A 164 -7.67 2.28 6.14
C PRO A 164 -7.38 0.77 6.03
N PHE A 165 -6.19 0.39 5.56
CA PHE A 165 -5.73 -0.99 5.44
C PHE A 165 -4.30 -1.11 5.97
N MET A 166 -4.09 -0.71 7.23
CA MET A 166 -2.75 -0.47 7.78
C MET A 166 -1.90 -1.74 7.97
N GLY A 167 -2.50 -2.93 7.94
CA GLY A 167 -1.80 -4.18 8.19
C GLY A 167 -1.07 -4.16 9.54
N ILE A 168 0.24 -4.39 9.51
CA ILE A 168 1.09 -4.34 10.72
C ILE A 168 1.69 -2.94 10.98
N GLY A 169 1.13 -1.88 10.40
CA GLY A 169 1.36 -0.50 10.82
C GLY A 169 2.59 0.21 10.26
N SER A 170 3.12 -0.18 9.10
CA SER A 170 4.30 0.50 8.50
C SER A 170 4.06 2.00 8.27
N THR A 171 2.85 2.38 7.82
CA THR A 171 2.43 3.78 7.67
C THR A 171 2.44 4.52 9.01
N GLY A 172 1.94 3.87 10.08
CA GLY A 172 1.90 4.46 11.41
C GLY A 172 3.28 4.68 12.02
N ILE A 173 4.22 3.74 11.80
CA ILE A 173 5.62 3.91 12.21
C ILE A 173 6.24 5.10 11.49
N ALA A 174 6.06 5.19 10.17
CA ALA A 174 6.54 6.31 9.38
C ALA A 174 5.97 7.67 9.86
N CYS A 175 4.68 7.70 10.22
CA CYS A 175 4.04 8.88 10.79
C CYS A 175 4.67 9.29 12.14
N LYS A 176 4.91 8.32 13.03
CA LYS A 176 5.56 8.56 14.33
C LYS A 176 6.96 9.17 14.14
N GLU A 177 7.77 8.59 13.25
CA GLU A 177 9.13 9.08 12.96
C GLU A 177 9.16 10.47 12.31
N LEU A 178 8.09 10.84 11.63
CA LEU A 178 7.96 12.14 10.95
C LEU A 178 7.12 13.17 11.72
N ASN A 179 6.71 12.89 12.96
CA ASN A 179 5.85 13.76 13.77
C ASN A 179 4.47 14.03 13.12
N ARG A 180 3.85 13.04 12.49
CA ARG A 180 2.48 13.13 11.96
C ARG A 180 1.52 12.38 12.86
N TYR A 181 0.28 12.85 12.95
CA TYR A 181 -0.79 12.07 13.57
C TYR A 181 -1.22 10.96 12.64
N PHE A 182 -1.58 9.82 13.19
CA PHE A 182 -1.95 8.64 12.44
C PHE A 182 -3.33 8.10 12.83
N ILE A 183 -4.13 7.79 11.82
CA ILE A 183 -5.37 7.02 11.96
C ILE A 183 -5.21 5.76 11.10
N GLY A 184 -5.17 4.60 11.73
CA GLY A 184 -5.06 3.31 11.06
C GLY A 184 -6.27 2.43 11.33
N ILE A 185 -6.73 1.71 10.31
CA ILE A 185 -7.80 0.72 10.40
C ILE A 185 -7.25 -0.62 9.93
N GLU A 186 -7.56 -1.68 10.69
CA GLU A 186 -7.22 -3.06 10.36
C GLU A 186 -8.30 -4.00 10.88
N ILE A 187 -8.82 -4.85 10.00
CA ILE A 187 -9.89 -5.78 10.33
C ILE A 187 -9.36 -7.07 11.02
N ASP A 188 -8.12 -7.48 10.67
CA ASP A 188 -7.49 -8.63 11.29
C ASP A 188 -6.94 -8.26 12.67
N GLN A 189 -7.53 -8.86 13.72
CA GLN A 189 -7.16 -8.59 15.11
C GLN A 189 -5.69 -8.92 15.43
N THR A 190 -5.10 -9.89 14.74
CA THR A 190 -3.70 -10.26 14.92
C THR A 190 -2.79 -9.19 14.37
N TYR A 191 -3.04 -8.74 13.14
CA TYR A 191 -2.28 -7.65 12.54
C TYR A 191 -2.49 -6.33 13.28
N PHE A 192 -3.70 -6.04 13.73
CA PHE A 192 -3.98 -4.86 14.56
C PHE A 192 -3.15 -4.85 15.86
N LYS A 193 -3.06 -5.99 16.57
CA LYS A 193 -2.25 -6.10 17.79
C LYS A 193 -0.76 -5.90 17.51
N ILE A 194 -0.24 -6.49 16.43
CA ILE A 194 1.14 -6.31 16.00
C ILE A 194 1.41 -4.84 15.67
N ALA A 195 0.53 -4.20 14.89
CA ALA A 195 0.64 -2.79 14.55
C ALA A 195 0.71 -1.90 15.79
N LYS A 196 -0.18 -2.15 16.77
CA LYS A 196 -0.21 -1.40 18.02
C LYS A 196 1.10 -1.54 18.82
N GLN A 197 1.66 -2.75 18.90
CA GLN A 197 2.95 -3.00 19.57
C GLN A 197 4.11 -2.30 18.87
N ARG A 198 4.12 -2.30 17.54
CA ARG A 198 5.19 -1.66 16.76
C ARG A 198 5.16 -0.14 16.82
N MET A 199 4.00 0.45 17.03
CA MET A 199 3.82 1.91 17.13
C MET A 199 3.92 2.45 18.56
N ALA A 200 3.91 1.58 19.58
CA ALA A 200 4.12 1.98 20.98
C ALA A 200 5.54 2.51 21.19
#